data_c2e2c28abf64d8f9f84bbdf63b8b93f5
#
_entry.id   c2e2c28abf64d8f9f84bbdf63b8b93f5
#
_cell.length_a   1.000
_cell.length_b   1.000
_cell.length_c   1.000
_cell.angle_alpha   90.00
_cell.angle_beta   90.00
_cell.angle_gamma   90.00
#
_symmetry.space_group_name_H-M   'P 1'
#
loop_
_entity.id
_entity.type
_entity.pdbx_description
1 polymer ?
#
loop_
_entity_poly.entity_id
_entity_poly.type
_entity_poly.pdbx_seq_one_letter_code
_entity_poly.pdbx_strand_id
1 'polypeptide(L)'
;MYNTEKLLEKSEINGTELEHLVLQRKNARADFLLIDVREEYEYNEKRIAGVDFLIPLSNFFNKVRDIEAYKSRHIIVKCKLGGRSAQAQRQLNLMGFEKVINLAGGITHYKGEVI
;
A
#
# COMPACT_ATOMS: atom_id res chain seq x y z
N MET A 1 16.52 -8.80 11.77
CA MET A 1 16.77 -7.82 10.69
C MET A 1 15.92 -8.17 9.47
N TYR A 2 15.34 -7.17 8.85
CA TYR A 2 14.47 -7.40 7.70
C TYR A 2 15.25 -7.49 6.41
N ASN A 3 14.84 -8.41 5.54
CA ASN A 3 15.37 -8.52 4.19
C ASN A 3 14.37 -7.83 3.24
N THR A 4 14.76 -6.71 2.67
CA THR A 4 13.90 -5.88 1.81
C THR A 4 13.30 -6.67 0.65
N GLU A 5 14.12 -7.45 -0.06
CA GLU A 5 13.65 -8.21 -1.21
C GLU A 5 12.62 -9.27 -0.82
N LYS A 6 12.85 -9.95 0.31
CA LYS A 6 11.91 -10.97 0.80
C LYS A 6 10.59 -10.35 1.25
N LEU A 7 10.63 -9.16 1.87
CA LEU A 7 9.41 -8.46 2.25
C LEU A 7 8.57 -8.12 1.03
N LEU A 8 9.20 -7.68 -0.05
CA LEU A 8 8.51 -7.31 -1.28
C LEU A 8 7.95 -8.51 -2.05
N GLU A 9 8.30 -9.74 -1.66
CA GLU A 9 7.75 -10.96 -2.23
C GLU A 9 6.54 -11.50 -1.45
N LYS A 10 6.24 -10.93 -0.28
CA LYS A 10 5.13 -11.37 0.55
C LYS A 10 3.81 -10.84 0.00
N SER A 11 2.73 -11.55 0.29
CA SER A 11 1.37 -11.07 -0.02
C SER A 11 0.81 -10.17 1.07
N GLU A 12 1.41 -10.20 2.27
CA GLU A 12 0.97 -9.40 3.41
C GLU A 12 2.17 -9.04 4.27
N ILE A 13 2.19 -7.80 4.75
CA ILE A 13 3.21 -7.30 5.68
C ILE A 13 2.52 -6.59 6.84
N ASN A 14 3.25 -6.44 7.94
CA ASN A 14 2.76 -5.68 9.09
C ASN A 14 3.31 -4.25 9.10
N GLY A 15 2.87 -3.43 10.06
CA GLY A 15 3.28 -2.04 10.14
C GLY A 15 4.77 -1.84 10.34
N THR A 16 5.41 -2.71 11.12
CA THR A 16 6.86 -2.61 11.37
C THR A 16 7.65 -2.91 10.08
N GLU A 17 7.18 -3.90 9.32
CA GLU A 17 7.78 -4.23 8.03
C GLU A 17 7.61 -3.09 7.03
N LEU A 18 6.44 -2.46 6.99
CA LEU A 18 6.24 -1.30 6.13
C LEU A 18 7.13 -0.14 6.53
N GLU A 19 7.27 0.10 7.83
CA GLU A 19 8.17 1.16 8.32
C GLU A 19 9.58 0.98 7.79
N HIS A 20 10.09 -0.26 7.84
CA HIS A 20 11.40 -0.60 7.25
C HIS A 20 11.43 -0.30 5.75
N LEU A 21 10.41 -0.72 5.00
CA LEU A 21 10.36 -0.52 3.56
C LEU A 21 10.29 0.96 3.18
N VAL A 22 9.53 1.75 3.92
CA VAL A 22 9.45 3.20 3.69
C VAL A 22 10.81 3.85 3.90
N LEU A 23 11.53 3.46 4.95
CA LEU A 23 12.88 3.94 5.19
C LEU A 23 13.83 3.54 4.06
N GLN A 24 13.77 2.29 3.62
CA GLN A 24 14.62 1.82 2.52
C GLN A 24 14.33 2.56 1.22
N ARG A 25 13.07 2.83 0.92
CA ARG A 25 12.70 3.61 -0.27
C ARG A 25 13.24 5.03 -0.18
N LYS A 26 13.16 5.65 0.99
CA LYS A 26 13.70 6.99 1.23
C LYS A 26 15.20 7.06 0.94
N ASN A 27 15.91 5.97 1.20
CA ASN A 27 17.34 5.84 0.94
C ASN A 27 17.67 5.25 -0.43
N ALA A 28 16.70 5.19 -1.33
CA ALA A 28 16.82 4.64 -2.68
C ALA A 28 17.24 3.16 -2.71
N ARG A 29 16.87 2.39 -1.67
CA ARG A 29 17.19 0.96 -1.54
C ARG A 29 15.97 0.05 -1.67
N ALA A 30 14.82 0.60 -2.00
CA ALA A 30 13.60 -0.15 -2.28
C ALA A 30 12.76 0.65 -3.27
N ASP A 31 11.98 -0.07 -4.08
CA ASP A 31 11.07 0.55 -5.04
C ASP A 31 9.70 -0.12 -4.91
N PHE A 32 8.70 0.68 -4.59
CA PHE A 32 7.30 0.25 -4.52
C PHE A 32 6.39 1.47 -4.55
N LEU A 33 5.13 1.24 -4.86
CA LEU A 33 4.09 2.25 -4.72
C LEU A 33 3.27 1.93 -3.47
N LEU A 34 2.95 2.96 -2.71
CA LEU A 34 2.08 2.84 -1.53
C LEU A 34 0.74 3.48 -1.86
N ILE A 35 -0.33 2.68 -1.80
CA ILE A 35 -1.66 3.10 -2.21
C ILE A 35 -2.61 3.03 -1.02
N ASP A 36 -3.27 4.14 -0.73
CA ASP A 36 -4.31 4.23 0.27
C ASP A 36 -5.67 4.00 -0.41
N VAL A 37 -6.43 3.03 0.08
CA VAL A 37 -7.76 2.72 -0.48
C VAL A 37 -8.90 3.17 0.43
N ARG A 38 -8.59 4.01 1.44
CA ARG A 38 -9.60 4.63 2.29
C ARG A 38 -10.32 5.74 1.54
N GLU A 39 -11.36 6.30 2.15
CA GLU A 39 -12.07 7.42 1.57
C GLU A 39 -11.28 8.71 1.70
N GLU A 40 -11.58 9.67 0.86
CA GLU A 40 -10.85 10.95 0.81
C GLU A 40 -10.87 11.68 2.16
N TYR A 41 -11.99 11.67 2.88
CA TYR A 41 -12.05 12.35 4.17
C TYR A 41 -11.11 11.71 5.21
N GLU A 42 -10.96 10.39 5.17
CA GLU A 42 -10.01 9.69 6.04
C GLU A 42 -8.56 10.09 5.71
N TYR A 43 -8.26 10.13 4.43
CA TYR A 43 -6.96 10.49 3.91
C TYR A 43 -6.57 11.93 4.28
N ASN A 44 -7.52 12.85 4.16
CA ASN A 44 -7.29 14.26 4.48
C ASN A 44 -7.12 14.50 5.98
N GLU A 45 -7.75 13.68 6.81
CA GLU A 45 -7.63 13.77 8.26
C GLU A 45 -6.26 13.28 8.75
N LYS A 46 -5.82 12.13 8.25
CA LYS A 46 -4.52 11.54 8.62
C LYS A 46 -4.14 10.48 7.60
N ARG A 47 -2.88 10.43 7.22
CA ARG A 47 -2.37 9.42 6.30
C ARG A 47 -0.94 9.02 6.63
N ILE A 48 -0.52 7.86 6.15
CA ILE A 48 0.87 7.42 6.26
C ILE A 48 1.72 8.32 5.35
N ALA A 49 2.82 8.85 5.87
CA ALA A 49 3.75 9.61 5.06
C ALA A 49 4.31 8.74 3.93
N GLY A 50 4.33 9.24 2.72
CA GLY A 50 4.86 8.50 1.57
C GLY A 50 3.81 7.79 0.72
N VAL A 51 2.52 7.97 1.00
CA VAL A 51 1.47 7.47 0.11
C VAL A 51 1.61 8.13 -1.26
N ASP A 52 1.61 7.31 -2.31
CA ASP A 52 1.77 7.76 -3.69
C ASP A 52 0.43 8.04 -4.37
N PHE A 53 -0.59 7.24 -4.07
CA PHE A 53 -1.91 7.38 -4.68
C PHE A 53 -3.01 7.13 -3.66
N LEU A 54 -4.09 7.89 -3.78
CA LEU A 54 -5.34 7.63 -3.09
C LEU A 54 -6.31 7.03 -4.13
N ILE A 55 -6.72 5.78 -3.88
CA ILE A 55 -7.68 5.07 -4.75
C ILE A 55 -8.80 4.55 -3.86
N PRO A 56 -9.80 5.39 -3.53
CA PRO A 56 -10.86 4.96 -2.61
C PRO A 56 -11.62 3.75 -3.14
N LEU A 57 -11.84 2.77 -2.27
CA LEU A 57 -12.54 1.55 -2.66
C LEU A 57 -13.94 1.85 -3.22
N SER A 58 -14.61 2.89 -2.72
CA SER A 58 -15.92 3.31 -3.20
C SER A 58 -15.91 3.79 -4.65
N ASN A 59 -14.76 4.17 -5.18
CA ASN A 59 -14.60 4.65 -6.55
C ASN A 59 -13.45 3.95 -7.26
N PHE A 60 -13.23 2.70 -6.89
CA PHE A 60 -12.03 1.95 -7.24
C PHE A 60 -11.80 1.86 -8.75
N PHE A 61 -12.82 1.41 -9.49
CA PHE A 61 -12.66 1.15 -10.92
C PHE A 61 -12.44 2.41 -11.76
N ASN A 62 -12.87 3.56 -11.28
CA ASN A 62 -12.59 4.83 -11.94
C ASN A 62 -11.18 5.32 -11.65
N LYS A 63 -10.71 5.12 -10.42
CA LYS A 63 -9.42 5.66 -9.98
C LYS A 63 -8.24 4.74 -10.29
N VAL A 64 -8.47 3.44 -10.39
CA VAL A 64 -7.41 2.47 -10.66
C VAL A 64 -6.71 2.71 -12.00
N ARG A 65 -7.32 3.44 -12.89
CA ARG A 65 -6.70 3.85 -14.17
C ARG A 65 -5.40 4.62 -13.95
N ASP A 66 -5.30 5.33 -12.83
CA ASP A 66 -4.12 6.15 -12.53
C ASP A 66 -2.87 5.30 -12.31
N ILE A 67 -3.03 4.01 -12.01
CA ILE A 67 -1.90 3.09 -11.79
C ILE A 67 -1.78 2.01 -12.86
N GLU A 68 -2.54 2.10 -13.95
CA GLU A 68 -2.56 1.11 -15.01
C GLU A 68 -1.16 0.81 -15.57
N ALA A 69 -0.31 1.83 -15.65
CA ALA A 69 1.06 1.70 -16.16
C ALA A 69 2.00 0.94 -15.22
N TYR A 70 1.56 0.61 -14.00
CA TYR A 70 2.44 0.08 -12.96
C TYR A 70 2.15 -1.38 -12.59
N LYS A 71 1.53 -2.14 -13.50
CA LYS A 71 1.12 -3.53 -13.24
C LYS A 71 2.28 -4.46 -12.86
N SER A 72 3.48 -4.16 -13.32
CA SER A 72 4.65 -4.98 -13.02
C SER A 72 5.43 -4.52 -11.79
N ARG A 73 5.04 -3.41 -11.19
CA ARG A 73 5.72 -2.87 -10.02
C ARG A 73 5.19 -3.47 -8.72
N HIS A 74 6.01 -3.45 -7.69
CA HIS A 74 5.55 -3.78 -6.33
C HIS A 74 4.58 -2.71 -5.87
N ILE A 75 3.42 -3.14 -5.38
CA ILE A 75 2.37 -2.26 -4.89
C ILE A 75 1.97 -2.70 -3.50
N ILE A 76 1.96 -1.77 -2.56
CA ILE A 76 1.49 -2.01 -1.20
C ILE A 76 0.19 -1.24 -1.03
N VAL A 77 -0.89 -1.97 -0.71
CA VAL A 77 -2.20 -1.36 -0.46
C VAL A 77 -2.48 -1.33 1.03
N LYS A 78 -3.10 -0.24 1.48
CA LYS A 78 -3.39 -0.06 2.90
C LYS A 78 -4.73 0.63 3.09
N CYS A 79 -5.36 0.36 4.22
CA CYS A 79 -6.57 1.04 4.65
C CYS A 79 -6.47 1.31 6.16
N LYS A 80 -7.60 1.34 6.88
CA LYS A 80 -7.58 1.61 8.32
C LYS A 80 -7.13 0.39 9.12
N LEU A 81 -7.68 -0.80 8.84
CA LEU A 81 -7.44 -2.04 9.59
C LEU A 81 -6.98 -3.22 8.73
N GLY A 82 -6.98 -3.09 7.42
CA GLY A 82 -6.50 -4.14 6.51
C GLY A 82 -7.59 -4.86 5.70
N GLY A 83 -8.87 -4.70 6.04
CA GLY A 83 -9.96 -5.39 5.35
C GLY A 83 -10.28 -4.84 3.96
N ARG A 84 -10.44 -3.53 3.86
CA ARG A 84 -10.70 -2.88 2.55
C ARG A 84 -9.52 -3.05 1.62
N SER A 85 -8.30 -2.95 2.14
CA SER A 85 -7.10 -3.12 1.32
C SER A 85 -6.91 -4.57 0.87
N ALA A 86 -7.29 -5.55 1.69
CA ALA A 86 -7.28 -6.95 1.25
C ALA A 86 -8.25 -7.17 0.08
N GLN A 87 -9.40 -6.52 0.11
CA GLN A 87 -10.36 -6.56 -1.01
C GLN A 87 -9.78 -5.90 -2.26
N ALA A 88 -9.14 -4.75 -2.10
CA ALA A 88 -8.46 -4.06 -3.22
C ALA A 88 -7.34 -4.92 -3.81
N GLN A 89 -6.57 -5.61 -2.95
CA GLN A 89 -5.53 -6.52 -3.40
C GLN A 89 -6.08 -7.61 -4.31
N ARG A 90 -7.20 -8.22 -3.92
CA ARG A 90 -7.83 -9.26 -4.74
C ARG A 90 -8.27 -8.71 -6.10
N GLN A 91 -8.85 -7.50 -6.12
CA GLN A 91 -9.26 -6.87 -7.37
C GLN A 91 -8.06 -6.54 -8.26
N LEU A 92 -7.00 -6.00 -7.69
CA LEU A 92 -5.79 -5.69 -8.45
C LEU A 92 -5.17 -6.95 -9.04
N ASN A 93 -5.12 -8.04 -8.28
CA ASN A 93 -4.60 -9.31 -8.77
C ASN A 93 -5.42 -9.81 -9.98
N LEU A 94 -6.75 -9.69 -9.90
CA LEU A 94 -7.64 -10.07 -11.02
C LEU A 94 -7.43 -9.18 -12.25
N MET A 95 -6.96 -7.95 -12.05
CA MET A 95 -6.71 -6.99 -13.13
C MET A 95 -5.31 -7.10 -13.72
N GLY A 96 -4.52 -8.06 -13.28
CA GLY A 96 -3.18 -8.29 -13.83
C GLY A 96 -2.03 -7.65 -13.06
N PHE A 97 -2.29 -7.06 -11.91
CA PHE A 97 -1.23 -6.58 -11.02
C PHE A 97 -0.66 -7.79 -10.29
N GLU A 98 0.62 -8.09 -10.49
CA GLU A 98 1.22 -9.35 -10.05
C GLU A 98 1.87 -9.28 -8.68
N LYS A 99 2.21 -8.08 -8.21
CA LYS A 99 3.06 -7.89 -7.03
C LYS A 99 2.38 -6.97 -6.02
N VAL A 100 1.21 -7.39 -5.54
CA VAL A 100 0.39 -6.60 -4.63
C VAL A 100 0.48 -7.16 -3.23
N ILE A 101 0.80 -6.28 -2.27
CA ILE A 101 1.00 -6.61 -0.86
C ILE A 101 -0.04 -5.88 -0.04
N ASN A 102 -0.70 -6.57 0.89
CA ASN A 102 -1.63 -5.94 1.83
C ASN A 102 -0.93 -5.57 3.13
N LEU A 103 -1.18 -4.37 3.64
CA LEU A 103 -0.71 -3.97 4.97
C LEU A 103 -1.70 -4.46 6.02
N ALA A 104 -1.31 -5.51 6.75
CA ALA A 104 -2.10 -6.03 7.87
C ALA A 104 -2.15 -4.99 8.99
N GLY A 105 -3.33 -4.80 9.57
CA GLY A 105 -3.54 -3.82 10.65
C GLY A 105 -3.67 -2.38 10.17
N GLY A 106 -3.36 -2.09 8.93
CA GLY A 106 -3.53 -0.77 8.33
C GLY A 106 -2.85 0.35 9.08
N ILE A 107 -3.35 1.56 8.90
CA ILE A 107 -2.80 2.74 9.57
C ILE A 107 -2.95 2.66 11.09
N THR A 108 -3.96 1.94 11.59
CA THR A 108 -4.19 1.81 13.04
C THR A 108 -3.00 1.19 13.76
N HIS A 109 -2.35 0.22 13.15
CA HIS A 109 -1.20 -0.48 13.75
C HIS A 109 0.15 0.02 13.23
N TYR A 110 0.15 1.03 12.40
CA TYR A 110 1.40 1.58 11.85
C TYR A 110 2.05 2.52 12.86
N LYS A 111 3.35 2.31 13.12
CA LYS A 111 4.14 3.10 14.06
C LYS A 111 5.06 4.11 13.40
N GLY A 112 5.14 4.10 12.08
CA GLY A 112 5.94 5.06 11.33
C GLY A 112 5.28 6.43 11.23
N GLU A 113 5.86 7.30 10.42
CA GLU A 113 5.40 8.68 10.28
C GLU A 113 4.03 8.76 9.62
N VAL A 114 3.14 9.52 10.23
CA VAL A 114 1.84 9.90 9.65
C VAL A 114 1.75 11.42 9.58
N ILE A 115 0.97 11.90 8.65
CA ILE A 115 0.79 13.34 8.44
C ILE A 115 -0.67 13.70 8.28
#